data_399615fa592f337ec3c8c20e29a196fc
#
_entry.id   399615fa592f337ec3c8c20e29a196fc
#
_cell.length_a   1.000
_cell.length_b   1.000
_cell.length_c   1.000
_cell.angle_alpha   90.00
_cell.angle_beta   90.00
_cell.angle_gamma   90.00
#
_symmetry.space_group_name_H-M   'P 1'
#
loop_
_entity.id
_entity.type
_entity.pdbx_description
1 polymer ?
#
loop_
_entity_poly.entity_id
_entity_poly.type
_entity_poly.pdbx_seq_one_letter_code
_entity_poly.pdbx_strand_id
1 'polypeptide(L)'
;MLAAAPTALAGASDWLTTTGAARRLGLAHAVSNTAALALETASWLARRHGRHGKGTMLSLAATGFLGGGIWLGEHLVYGLGVGVDTTAFEHLPEDWTDVAAETDVPADAAVRVDAGGVPVLLSRLPDGIVALADRCTHRGGPLHEGAVAEGCVTCPWHGSTFDLRTGYVVDGPASRPEPRLEVQTLDGRVRVRRPDN
;
A
#
# COMPACT_ATOMS: atom_id res chain seq x y z
N MET A 1 23.90 -13.41 10.69
CA MET A 1 23.71 -13.93 9.32
C MET A 1 22.51 -14.88 9.18
N LEU A 2 22.17 -15.70 10.20
CA LEU A 2 21.03 -16.65 10.10
C LEU A 2 19.67 -15.99 9.84
N ALA A 3 19.42 -14.78 10.35
CA ALA A 3 18.18 -14.05 10.12
C ALA A 3 18.09 -13.35 8.75
N ALA A 4 19.19 -13.16 8.04
CA ALA A 4 19.21 -12.39 6.79
C ALA A 4 18.41 -13.06 5.66
N ALA A 5 18.44 -14.39 5.55
CA ALA A 5 17.72 -15.11 4.51
C ALA A 5 16.19 -15.01 4.65
N PRO A 6 15.59 -15.31 5.82
CA PRO A 6 14.13 -15.14 5.98
C PRO A 6 13.68 -13.69 5.84
N THR A 7 14.47 -12.70 6.32
CA THR A 7 14.16 -11.28 6.14
C THR A 7 14.18 -10.88 4.66
N ALA A 8 15.18 -11.37 3.89
CA ALA A 8 15.25 -11.09 2.46
C ALA A 8 14.09 -11.71 1.68
N LEU A 9 13.67 -12.93 2.03
CA LEU A 9 12.51 -13.60 1.41
C LEU A 9 11.20 -12.86 1.71
N ALA A 10 10.98 -12.44 2.96
CA ALA A 10 9.82 -11.65 3.33
C ALA A 10 9.80 -10.32 2.57
N GLY A 11 10.92 -9.59 2.54
CA GLY A 11 11.04 -8.34 1.78
C GLY A 11 10.86 -8.51 0.27
N ALA A 12 11.31 -9.62 -0.32
CA ALA A 12 11.07 -9.93 -1.71
C ALA A 12 9.59 -10.21 -2.00
N SER A 13 8.91 -10.96 -1.12
CA SER A 13 7.47 -11.19 -1.22
C SER A 13 6.69 -9.87 -1.17
N ASP A 14 7.04 -8.99 -0.24
CA ASP A 14 6.42 -7.67 -0.10
C ASP A 14 6.64 -6.78 -1.33
N TRP A 15 7.84 -6.85 -1.90
CA TRP A 15 8.19 -6.07 -3.09
C TRP A 15 7.41 -6.49 -4.35
N LEU A 16 7.03 -7.77 -4.48
CA LEU A 16 6.31 -8.29 -5.64
C LEU A 16 4.95 -7.58 -5.86
N THR A 17 4.31 -7.13 -4.80
CA THR A 17 3.01 -6.43 -4.83
C THR A 17 3.13 -4.92 -5.00
N THR A 18 4.35 -4.35 -4.98
CA THR A 18 4.57 -2.91 -5.14
C THR A 18 4.57 -2.48 -6.61
N THR A 19 4.19 -1.24 -6.87
CA THR A 19 4.17 -0.63 -8.21
C THR A 19 4.83 0.76 -8.19
N GLY A 20 5.06 1.34 -9.36
CA GLY A 20 5.48 2.74 -9.50
C GLY A 20 6.76 3.11 -8.73
N ALA A 21 6.68 4.14 -7.91
CA ALA A 21 7.79 4.67 -7.11
C ALA A 21 8.23 3.67 -6.04
N ALA A 22 7.28 3.04 -5.35
CA ALA A 22 7.55 2.05 -4.30
C ALA A 22 8.37 0.86 -4.84
N ARG A 23 8.06 0.39 -6.05
CA ARG A 23 8.82 -0.70 -6.69
C ARG A 23 10.26 -0.30 -6.99
N ARG A 24 10.51 0.90 -7.50
CA ARG A 24 11.87 1.39 -7.78
C ARG A 24 12.69 1.59 -6.51
N LEU A 25 12.10 2.22 -5.50
CA LEU A 25 12.76 2.43 -4.21
C LEU A 25 13.00 1.11 -3.47
N GLY A 26 12.05 0.17 -3.52
CA GLY A 26 12.21 -1.16 -2.96
C GLY A 26 13.36 -1.94 -3.59
N LEU A 27 13.57 -1.82 -4.91
CA LEU A 27 14.73 -2.40 -5.58
C LEU A 27 16.03 -1.76 -5.10
N ALA A 28 16.10 -0.43 -5.02
CA ALA A 28 17.29 0.28 -4.51
C ALA A 28 17.60 -0.09 -3.05
N HIS A 29 16.57 -0.23 -2.20
CA HIS A 29 16.68 -0.72 -0.82
C HIS A 29 17.27 -2.15 -0.78
N ALA A 30 16.76 -3.06 -1.60
CA ALA A 30 17.23 -4.44 -1.68
C ALA A 30 18.69 -4.52 -2.16
N VAL A 31 19.06 -3.74 -3.19
CA VAL A 31 20.44 -3.67 -3.70
C VAL A 31 21.38 -3.14 -2.62
N SER A 32 21.02 -2.06 -1.92
CA SER A 32 21.84 -1.47 -0.85
C SER A 32 22.10 -2.47 0.29
N ASN A 33 21.07 -3.15 0.77
CA ASN A 33 21.20 -4.14 1.83
C ASN A 33 21.99 -5.39 1.38
N THR A 34 21.83 -5.82 0.13
CA THR A 34 22.60 -6.94 -0.43
C THR A 34 24.09 -6.59 -0.54
N ALA A 35 24.40 -5.35 -0.98
CA ALA A 35 25.77 -4.85 -1.02
C ALA A 35 26.40 -4.80 0.39
N ALA A 36 25.66 -4.28 1.38
CA ALA A 36 26.09 -4.28 2.78
C ALA A 36 26.41 -5.71 3.29
N LEU A 37 25.52 -6.66 3.04
CA LEU A 37 25.71 -8.06 3.43
C LEU A 37 26.93 -8.70 2.76
N ALA A 38 27.13 -8.45 1.47
CA ALA A 38 28.29 -8.95 0.72
C ALA A 38 29.60 -8.37 1.25
N LEU A 39 29.64 -7.07 1.53
CA LEU A 39 30.80 -6.38 2.11
C LEU A 39 31.12 -6.87 3.52
N GLU A 40 30.12 -7.09 4.38
CA GLU A 40 30.33 -7.66 5.71
C GLU A 40 30.83 -9.11 5.63
N THR A 41 30.32 -9.90 4.70
CA THR A 41 30.82 -11.26 4.48
C THR A 41 32.30 -11.23 4.03
N ALA A 42 32.63 -10.34 3.10
CA ALA A 42 34.02 -10.15 2.66
C ALA A 42 34.93 -9.63 3.79
N SER A 43 34.42 -8.73 4.64
CA SER A 43 35.12 -8.24 5.84
C SER A 43 35.44 -9.38 6.80
N TRP A 44 34.46 -10.22 7.10
CA TRP A 44 34.62 -11.39 7.95
C TRP A 44 35.67 -12.36 7.40
N LEU A 45 35.65 -12.67 6.10
CA LEU A 45 36.64 -13.51 5.43
C LEU A 45 38.04 -12.88 5.50
N ALA A 46 38.18 -11.57 5.24
CA ALA A 46 39.47 -10.89 5.31
C ALA A 46 40.09 -10.98 6.72
N ARG A 47 39.29 -10.81 7.76
CA ARG A 47 39.74 -10.91 9.17
C ARG A 47 40.14 -12.35 9.52
N ARG A 48 39.43 -13.39 9.03
CA ARG A 48 39.80 -14.78 9.21
C ARG A 48 41.17 -15.13 8.61
N HIS A 49 41.59 -14.38 7.56
CA HIS A 49 42.89 -14.51 6.94
C HIS A 49 43.93 -13.52 7.49
N GLY A 50 43.70 -12.92 8.67
CA GLY A 50 44.62 -12.00 9.33
C GLY A 50 44.68 -10.59 8.71
N ARG A 51 43.84 -10.29 7.70
CA ARG A 51 43.84 -9.00 6.98
C ARG A 51 42.91 -7.99 7.69
N HIS A 52 43.20 -7.67 8.95
CA HIS A 52 42.32 -6.85 9.80
C HIS A 52 42.05 -5.46 9.23
N GLY A 53 43.06 -4.74 8.71
CA GLY A 53 42.89 -3.41 8.10
C GLY A 53 41.92 -3.44 6.90
N LYS A 54 42.07 -4.42 5.99
CA LYS A 54 41.13 -4.62 4.88
C LYS A 54 39.74 -4.93 5.39
N GLY A 55 39.59 -5.80 6.41
CA GLY A 55 38.31 -6.09 7.03
C GLY A 55 37.63 -4.84 7.58
N THR A 56 38.38 -3.97 8.27
CA THR A 56 37.82 -2.72 8.77
C THR A 56 37.31 -1.80 7.67
N MET A 57 38.08 -1.63 6.58
CA MET A 57 37.64 -0.80 5.45
C MET A 57 36.37 -1.34 4.78
N LEU A 58 36.27 -2.67 4.64
CA LEU A 58 35.06 -3.32 4.09
C LEU A 58 33.85 -3.12 5.00
N SER A 59 34.00 -3.24 6.34
CA SER A 59 32.90 -2.95 7.27
C SER A 59 32.47 -1.50 7.23
N LEU A 60 33.40 -0.55 7.15
CA LEU A 60 33.05 0.87 7.00
C LEU A 60 32.25 1.15 5.72
N ALA A 61 32.65 0.53 4.61
CA ALA A 61 31.87 0.63 3.37
C ALA A 61 30.47 -0.02 3.52
N ALA A 62 30.38 -1.20 4.16
CA ALA A 62 29.13 -1.88 4.45
C ALA A 62 28.19 -1.02 5.29
N THR A 63 28.71 -0.31 6.29
CA THR A 63 27.93 0.62 7.13
C THR A 63 27.33 1.75 6.30
N GLY A 64 28.05 2.28 5.31
CA GLY A 64 27.52 3.28 4.39
C GLY A 64 26.34 2.77 3.57
N PHE A 65 26.45 1.57 3.00
CA PHE A 65 25.36 0.92 2.27
C PHE A 65 24.18 0.59 3.19
N LEU A 66 24.43 0.14 4.40
CA LEU A 66 23.39 -0.13 5.39
C LEU A 66 22.64 1.15 5.76
N GLY A 67 23.34 2.26 6.02
CA GLY A 67 22.73 3.57 6.27
C GLY A 67 21.83 4.04 5.11
N GLY A 68 22.31 3.89 3.87
CA GLY A 68 21.48 4.15 2.67
C GLY A 68 20.26 3.22 2.59
N GLY A 69 20.42 1.95 2.90
CA GLY A 69 19.33 0.98 2.95
C GLY A 69 18.27 1.35 4.01
N ILE A 70 18.70 1.75 5.21
CA ILE A 70 17.79 2.19 6.29
C ILE A 70 17.00 3.42 5.84
N TRP A 71 17.63 4.43 5.27
CA TRP A 71 16.97 5.63 4.78
C TRP A 71 15.94 5.32 3.68
N LEU A 72 16.28 4.44 2.73
CA LEU A 72 15.36 4.00 1.68
C LEU A 72 14.17 3.22 2.26
N GLY A 73 14.39 2.36 3.26
CA GLY A 73 13.34 1.63 3.96
C GLY A 73 12.40 2.54 4.74
N GLU A 74 12.95 3.52 5.43
CA GLU A 74 12.19 4.57 6.12
C GLU A 74 11.30 5.34 5.15
N HIS A 75 11.84 5.74 3.98
CA HIS A 75 11.07 6.44 2.97
C HIS A 75 9.95 5.59 2.35
N LEU A 76 10.16 4.27 2.17
CA LEU A 76 9.10 3.35 1.74
C LEU A 76 7.93 3.33 2.74
N VAL A 77 8.23 3.28 4.04
CA VAL A 77 7.21 3.17 5.09
C VAL A 77 6.54 4.52 5.36
N TYR A 78 7.33 5.56 5.68
CA TYR A 78 6.79 6.85 6.12
C TYR A 78 6.52 7.84 4.99
N GLY A 79 7.23 7.71 3.86
CA GLY A 79 7.04 8.58 2.70
C GLY A 79 6.04 8.04 1.68
N LEU A 80 5.88 6.72 1.56
CA LEU A 80 5.00 6.08 0.58
C LEU A 80 3.92 5.18 1.22
N GLY A 81 3.87 5.04 2.54
CA GLY A 81 2.88 4.25 3.25
C GLY A 81 2.95 2.74 3.01
N VAL A 82 4.04 2.24 2.41
CA VAL A 82 4.16 0.81 2.05
C VAL A 82 4.08 -0.07 3.29
N GLY A 83 3.07 -0.97 3.31
CA GLY A 83 2.82 -1.87 4.42
C GLY A 83 2.16 -1.24 5.65
N VAL A 84 1.78 0.05 5.57
CA VAL A 84 1.08 0.77 6.64
C VAL A 84 -0.27 1.29 6.14
N ASP A 85 -0.25 2.15 5.13
CA ASP A 85 -1.44 2.74 4.52
C ASP A 85 -1.10 3.28 3.12
N THR A 86 -1.52 2.59 2.09
CA THR A 86 -1.23 2.98 0.71
C THR A 86 -2.11 4.13 0.22
N THR A 87 -3.12 4.53 0.98
CA THR A 87 -4.03 5.65 0.69
C THR A 87 -3.68 6.94 1.45
N ALA A 88 -2.68 6.89 2.36
CA ALA A 88 -2.32 7.99 3.25
C ALA A 88 -2.01 9.33 2.53
N PHE A 89 -1.64 9.27 1.26
CA PHE A 89 -1.30 10.44 0.43
C PHE A 89 -2.27 10.64 -0.74
N GLU A 90 -3.42 9.98 -0.73
CA GLU A 90 -4.48 10.21 -1.71
C GLU A 90 -5.25 11.49 -1.36
N HIS A 91 -5.39 12.36 -2.35
CA HIS A 91 -6.13 13.61 -2.20
C HIS A 91 -7.56 13.41 -2.72
N LEU A 92 -8.46 13.02 -1.81
CA LEU A 92 -9.89 12.91 -2.12
C LEU A 92 -10.46 14.28 -2.53
N PRO A 93 -11.45 14.31 -3.46
CA PRO A 93 -12.05 15.55 -3.92
C PRO A 93 -12.69 16.31 -2.75
N GLU A 94 -12.38 17.59 -2.62
CA GLU A 94 -12.96 18.47 -1.58
C GLU A 94 -14.36 18.93 -1.98
N ASP A 95 -14.55 19.21 -3.28
CA ASP A 95 -15.82 19.62 -3.85
C ASP A 95 -16.62 18.43 -4.38
N TRP A 96 -17.95 18.58 -4.44
CA TRP A 96 -18.83 17.60 -5.04
C TRP A 96 -18.46 17.32 -6.50
N THR A 97 -17.94 16.12 -6.74
CA THR A 97 -17.50 15.64 -8.04
C THR A 97 -18.52 14.64 -8.60
N ASP A 98 -19.05 14.91 -9.79
CA ASP A 98 -19.96 14.01 -10.51
C ASP A 98 -19.16 12.83 -11.07
N VAL A 99 -19.57 11.59 -10.75
CA VAL A 99 -18.77 10.40 -11.04
C VAL A 99 -19.51 9.32 -11.82
N ALA A 100 -20.84 9.23 -11.72
CA ALA A 100 -21.62 8.18 -12.41
C ALA A 100 -23.09 8.56 -12.58
N ALA A 101 -23.80 7.86 -13.46
CA ALA A 101 -25.25 7.84 -13.38
C ALA A 101 -25.68 6.92 -12.22
N GLU A 102 -26.77 7.28 -11.55
CA GLU A 102 -27.27 6.46 -10.44
C GLU A 102 -27.60 5.03 -10.86
N THR A 103 -28.08 4.87 -12.11
CA THR A 103 -28.42 3.57 -12.70
C THR A 103 -27.23 2.66 -12.94
N ASP A 104 -26.02 3.22 -13.00
CA ASP A 104 -24.79 2.48 -13.29
C ASP A 104 -24.17 1.85 -12.02
N VAL A 105 -24.71 2.18 -10.83
CA VAL A 105 -24.21 1.63 -9.56
C VAL A 105 -24.96 0.34 -9.24
N PRO A 106 -24.29 -0.82 -9.31
CA PRO A 106 -24.92 -2.11 -9.09
C PRO A 106 -25.30 -2.35 -7.62
N ALA A 107 -26.32 -3.19 -7.40
CA ALA A 107 -26.57 -3.79 -6.09
C ALA A 107 -25.68 -5.04 -5.94
N ASP A 108 -25.25 -5.31 -4.70
CA ASP A 108 -24.46 -6.51 -4.34
C ASP A 108 -23.15 -6.69 -5.15
N ALA A 109 -22.65 -5.59 -5.72
CA ALA A 109 -21.38 -5.54 -6.43
C ALA A 109 -20.76 -4.13 -6.27
N ALA A 110 -19.51 -4.01 -6.64
CA ALA A 110 -18.81 -2.73 -6.66
C ALA A 110 -18.49 -2.32 -8.10
N VAL A 111 -18.50 -1.01 -8.36
CA VAL A 111 -18.03 -0.41 -9.61
C VAL A 111 -16.99 0.64 -9.32
N ARG A 112 -15.96 0.70 -10.16
CA ARG A 112 -14.94 1.73 -10.08
C ARG A 112 -15.33 2.95 -10.91
N VAL A 113 -15.17 4.12 -10.31
CA VAL A 113 -15.31 5.43 -10.97
C VAL A 113 -14.06 6.26 -10.71
N ASP A 114 -13.91 7.36 -11.44
CA ASP A 114 -12.83 8.33 -11.22
C ASP A 114 -13.42 9.61 -10.64
N ALA A 115 -12.85 10.05 -9.53
CA ALA A 115 -13.23 11.28 -8.86
C ALA A 115 -12.07 12.29 -8.87
N GLY A 116 -11.84 12.92 -10.03
CA GLY A 116 -10.77 13.90 -10.20
C GLY A 116 -9.36 13.31 -10.17
N GLY A 117 -9.19 12.10 -10.72
CA GLY A 117 -7.92 11.36 -10.74
C GLY A 117 -7.76 10.38 -9.60
N VAL A 118 -8.72 10.32 -8.66
CA VAL A 118 -8.74 9.35 -7.57
C VAL A 118 -9.72 8.23 -7.90
N PRO A 119 -9.27 6.96 -7.89
CA PRO A 119 -10.18 5.83 -8.08
C PRO A 119 -11.07 5.65 -6.84
N VAL A 120 -12.38 5.58 -7.08
CA VAL A 120 -13.40 5.41 -6.04
C VAL A 120 -14.25 4.19 -6.38
N LEU A 121 -14.51 3.38 -5.37
CA LEU A 121 -15.48 2.29 -5.40
C LEU A 121 -16.86 2.84 -5.04
N LEU A 122 -17.86 2.56 -5.87
CA LEU A 122 -19.27 2.74 -5.53
C LEU A 122 -19.95 1.39 -5.40
N SER A 123 -20.87 1.28 -4.45
CA SER A 123 -21.75 0.12 -4.29
C SER A 123 -23.12 0.58 -3.80
N ARG A 124 -24.17 -0.15 -4.18
CA ARG A 124 -25.54 0.13 -3.74
C ARG A 124 -25.91 -0.83 -2.61
N LEU A 125 -26.22 -0.26 -1.47
CA LEU A 125 -26.76 -0.96 -0.31
C LEU A 125 -28.28 -0.69 -0.21
N PRO A 126 -29.04 -1.43 0.62
CA PRO A 126 -30.47 -1.21 0.78
C PRO A 126 -30.87 0.21 1.21
N ASP A 127 -29.99 0.90 1.92
CA ASP A 127 -30.16 2.26 2.47
C ASP A 127 -29.56 3.37 1.60
N GLY A 128 -28.92 3.02 0.47
CA GLY A 128 -28.38 4.01 -0.48
C GLY A 128 -27.06 3.61 -1.11
N ILE A 129 -26.48 4.53 -1.88
CA ILE A 129 -25.16 4.34 -2.49
C ILE A 129 -24.09 4.77 -1.49
N VAL A 130 -23.03 3.99 -1.41
CA VAL A 130 -21.84 4.21 -0.58
C VAL A 130 -20.60 4.34 -1.45
N ALA A 131 -19.59 5.04 -0.95
CA ALA A 131 -18.34 5.28 -1.65
C ALA A 131 -17.13 5.12 -0.72
N LEU A 132 -16.14 4.35 -1.16
CA LEU A 132 -14.83 4.22 -0.53
C LEU A 132 -13.74 4.52 -1.57
N ALA A 133 -12.53 4.87 -1.12
CA ALA A 133 -11.37 4.80 -1.99
C ALA A 133 -11.26 3.38 -2.56
N ASP A 134 -10.93 3.25 -3.86
CA ASP A 134 -10.87 1.94 -4.52
C ASP A 134 -9.57 1.19 -4.28
N ARG A 135 -8.59 1.86 -3.69
CA ARG A 135 -7.25 1.34 -3.49
C ARG A 135 -7.06 0.84 -2.06
N CYS A 136 -7.08 -0.48 -1.88
CA CYS A 136 -6.96 -1.13 -0.58
C CYS A 136 -5.77 -0.60 0.25
N THR A 137 -6.03 -0.13 1.47
CA THR A 137 -5.04 0.45 2.40
C THR A 137 -3.86 -0.49 2.70
N HIS A 138 -4.08 -1.81 2.63
CA HIS A 138 -3.02 -2.79 2.89
C HIS A 138 -1.89 -2.74 1.84
N ARG A 139 -2.21 -2.95 0.55
CA ARG A 139 -1.22 -3.08 -0.54
C ARG A 139 -1.71 -2.49 -1.87
N GLY A 140 -2.75 -1.69 -1.87
CA GLY A 140 -3.24 -1.01 -3.06
C GLY A 140 -3.98 -1.90 -4.05
N GLY A 141 -4.52 -3.03 -3.59
CA GLY A 141 -5.37 -3.89 -4.43
C GLY A 141 -6.66 -3.20 -4.84
N PRO A 142 -7.21 -3.51 -6.03
CA PRO A 142 -8.43 -2.89 -6.55
C PRO A 142 -9.67 -3.46 -5.83
N LEU A 143 -10.29 -2.67 -4.95
CA LEU A 143 -11.43 -3.14 -4.14
C LEU A 143 -12.67 -3.42 -5.00
N HIS A 144 -12.87 -2.69 -6.10
CA HIS A 144 -14.01 -2.90 -7.00
C HIS A 144 -14.01 -4.28 -7.68
N GLU A 145 -12.87 -4.98 -7.76
CA GLU A 145 -12.77 -6.35 -8.28
C GLU A 145 -13.07 -7.39 -7.19
N GLY A 146 -13.27 -6.95 -5.96
CA GLY A 146 -13.53 -7.80 -4.81
C GLY A 146 -14.98 -8.24 -4.68
N ALA A 147 -15.19 -9.28 -3.87
CA ALA A 147 -16.53 -9.75 -3.54
C ALA A 147 -17.23 -8.77 -2.60
N VAL A 148 -18.46 -8.39 -2.92
CA VAL A 148 -19.35 -7.63 -2.04
C VAL A 148 -20.37 -8.58 -1.42
N ALA A 149 -20.42 -8.65 -0.11
CA ALA A 149 -21.36 -9.47 0.65
C ALA A 149 -21.63 -8.83 2.02
N GLU A 150 -22.86 -8.94 2.50
CA GLU A 150 -23.28 -8.51 3.85
C GLU A 150 -22.89 -7.06 4.19
N GLY A 151 -22.85 -6.17 3.19
CA GLY A 151 -22.46 -4.78 3.37
C GLY A 151 -20.95 -4.54 3.51
N CYS A 152 -20.14 -5.54 3.17
CA CYS A 152 -18.68 -5.48 3.17
C CYS A 152 -18.11 -5.73 1.77
N VAL A 153 -16.89 -5.25 1.53
CA VAL A 153 -16.09 -5.58 0.35
C VAL A 153 -14.80 -6.28 0.78
N THR A 154 -14.46 -7.39 0.09
CA THR A 154 -13.23 -8.15 0.36
C THR A 154 -12.22 -7.93 -0.74
N CYS A 155 -11.05 -7.43 -0.39
CA CYS A 155 -9.94 -7.19 -1.32
C CYS A 155 -9.50 -8.49 -2.01
N PRO A 156 -9.44 -8.54 -3.37
CA PRO A 156 -9.11 -9.77 -4.09
C PRO A 156 -7.64 -10.18 -3.94
N TRP A 157 -6.75 -9.29 -3.48
CA TRP A 157 -5.34 -9.62 -3.38
C TRP A 157 -4.98 -10.39 -2.11
N HIS A 158 -5.41 -9.91 -0.94
CA HIS A 158 -4.97 -10.51 0.34
C HIS A 158 -6.10 -10.69 1.36
N GLY A 159 -7.36 -10.55 0.94
CA GLY A 159 -8.51 -10.86 1.78
C GLY A 159 -8.84 -9.83 2.86
N SER A 160 -8.27 -8.62 2.83
CA SER A 160 -8.73 -7.57 3.73
C SER A 160 -10.20 -7.25 3.43
N THR A 161 -11.04 -7.27 4.46
CA THR A 161 -12.48 -7.01 4.35
C THR A 161 -12.83 -5.72 5.06
N PHE A 162 -13.58 -4.86 4.37
CA PHE A 162 -13.96 -3.53 4.83
C PHE A 162 -15.48 -3.37 4.82
N ASP A 163 -16.02 -2.78 5.88
CA ASP A 163 -17.42 -2.35 5.93
C ASP A 163 -17.64 -1.19 4.94
N LEU A 164 -18.59 -1.33 4.04
CA LEU A 164 -18.83 -0.38 2.96
C LEU A 164 -19.39 0.98 3.43
N ARG A 165 -20.01 1.05 4.63
CA ARG A 165 -20.58 2.30 5.17
C ARG A 165 -19.55 3.13 5.89
N THR A 166 -18.65 2.45 6.61
CA THR A 166 -17.72 3.10 7.54
C THR A 166 -16.27 3.11 7.05
N GLY A 167 -15.92 2.20 6.12
CA GLY A 167 -14.55 1.92 5.72
C GLY A 167 -13.76 1.10 6.74
N TYR A 168 -14.32 0.78 7.91
CA TYR A 168 -13.57 0.05 8.95
C TYR A 168 -13.18 -1.35 8.50
N VAL A 169 -11.98 -1.77 8.93
CA VAL A 169 -11.49 -3.13 8.73
C VAL A 169 -12.33 -4.10 9.56
N VAL A 170 -12.93 -5.08 8.88
CA VAL A 170 -13.69 -6.16 9.52
C VAL A 170 -12.81 -7.38 9.71
N ASP A 171 -11.95 -7.69 8.72
CA ASP A 171 -11.04 -8.84 8.77
C ASP A 171 -9.86 -8.63 7.81
N GLY A 172 -8.83 -9.44 8.00
CA GLY A 172 -7.66 -9.51 7.10
C GLY A 172 -6.49 -8.63 7.53
N PRO A 173 -5.45 -8.50 6.67
CA PRO A 173 -4.17 -7.90 7.03
C PRO A 173 -4.15 -6.36 7.00
N ALA A 174 -5.19 -5.68 6.53
CA ALA A 174 -5.25 -4.22 6.58
C ALA A 174 -5.25 -3.72 8.03
N SER A 175 -4.46 -2.69 8.31
CA SER A 175 -4.33 -2.08 9.64
C SER A 175 -4.97 -0.70 9.75
N ARG A 176 -5.50 -0.19 8.63
CA ARG A 176 -6.15 1.13 8.52
C ARG A 176 -7.49 1.01 7.80
N PRO A 177 -8.50 1.78 8.21
CA PRO A 177 -9.76 1.84 7.49
C PRO A 177 -9.57 2.39 6.07
N GLU A 178 -10.44 2.00 5.15
CA GLU A 178 -10.53 2.63 3.84
C GLU A 178 -11.09 4.05 3.97
N PRO A 179 -10.50 5.02 3.25
CA PRO A 179 -11.07 6.36 3.20
C PRO A 179 -12.48 6.33 2.61
N ARG A 180 -13.43 6.85 3.39
CA ARG A 180 -14.83 6.99 3.00
C ARG A 180 -15.05 8.33 2.30
N LEU A 181 -15.96 8.37 1.31
CA LEU A 181 -16.45 9.59 0.72
C LEU A 181 -17.92 9.81 1.08
N GLU A 182 -18.34 11.06 1.16
CA GLU A 182 -19.75 11.43 1.17
C GLU A 182 -20.35 11.22 -0.21
N VAL A 183 -21.60 10.76 -0.24
CA VAL A 183 -22.33 10.51 -1.48
C VAL A 183 -23.59 11.35 -1.50
N GLN A 184 -23.87 11.99 -2.63
CA GLN A 184 -25.11 12.68 -2.92
C GLN A 184 -25.65 12.22 -4.28
N THR A 185 -26.93 11.88 -4.34
CA THR A 185 -27.64 11.68 -5.60
C THR A 185 -28.46 12.91 -5.93
N LEU A 186 -28.19 13.51 -7.08
CA LEU A 186 -28.90 14.69 -7.57
C LEU A 186 -29.19 14.53 -9.07
N ASP A 187 -30.44 14.70 -9.47
CA ASP A 187 -30.90 14.60 -10.86
C ASP A 187 -30.46 13.30 -11.57
N GLY A 188 -30.46 12.17 -10.83
CA GLY A 188 -30.04 10.86 -11.34
C GLY A 188 -28.54 10.69 -11.52
N ARG A 189 -27.74 11.64 -10.98
CA ARG A 189 -26.28 11.57 -10.98
C ARG A 189 -25.75 11.36 -9.56
N VAL A 190 -24.72 10.54 -9.44
CA VAL A 190 -23.96 10.30 -8.20
C VAL A 190 -22.79 11.26 -8.14
N ARG A 191 -22.69 11.95 -7.03
CA ARG A 191 -21.59 12.86 -6.70
C ARG A 191 -20.92 12.40 -5.42
N VAL A 192 -19.62 12.60 -5.35
CA VAL A 192 -18.81 12.26 -4.17
C VAL A 192 -17.92 13.40 -3.75
N ARG A 193 -17.61 13.49 -2.46
CA ARG A 193 -16.59 14.38 -1.90
C ARG A 193 -15.98 13.78 -0.64
N ARG A 194 -14.86 14.35 -0.21
CA ARG A 194 -14.27 14.05 1.10
C ARG A 194 -15.25 14.49 2.20
N PRO A 195 -15.43 13.67 3.28
CA PRO A 195 -16.20 14.08 4.44
C PRO A 195 -15.65 15.36 5.07
N ASP A 196 -16.52 16.23 5.54
CA ASP A 196 -16.13 17.35 6.40
C ASP A 196 -15.63 16.79 7.74
N ASN A 197 -14.46 17.22 8.21
CA ASN A 197 -13.85 16.80 9.49
C ASN A 197 -14.60 17.39 10.69
#